data_22e4628fb9aff46f4d35d2674b8d4aef
#
_entry.id   22e4628fb9aff46f4d35d2674b8d4aef
#
_cell.length_a   1.000
_cell.length_b   1.000
_cell.length_c   1.000
_cell.angle_alpha   90.00
_cell.angle_beta   90.00
_cell.angle_gamma   90.00
#
_symmetry.space_group_name_H-M   'P 1'
#
loop_
_entity.id
_entity.type
_entity.pdbx_description
1 polymer ?
#
loop_
_entity_poly.entity_id
_entity_poly.type
_entity_poly.pdbx_seq_one_letter_code
_entity_poly.pdbx_strand_id
1 'polypeptide(L)'
;SDYKKPDAVTVFEKETFREKIWGLPASDLLGVGRATTRVLNNYCIRTIGDLANSDYDFIKRILGKNGVSLWLYANGRDNSTVKDIKFVSPVKSIGHGITTVVDLSNEEEVWRVFLELTQGIGHKLRVHQKVAKAVAIYVRDNTLFSKQWQTQIQMVTQSPLVLAQYAFQLFKKRYDWRNPIRSVTIQAINLFPQDMPQQIDLFCDYERAEKQEKLDGCVEKLRQR
;
A
#
# COMPACT_ATOMS: atom_id res chain seq x y z
N SER A 1 0.50 -12.84 22.41
CA SER A 1 1.41 -11.91 23.08
C SER A 1 2.80 -12.53 23.18
N ASP A 2 3.84 -11.72 22.97
CA ASP A 2 5.23 -12.18 22.95
C ASP A 2 5.91 -12.07 24.33
N TYR A 3 5.17 -11.63 25.34
CA TYR A 3 5.68 -11.30 26.68
C TYR A 3 6.41 -12.47 27.38
N LYS A 4 5.99 -13.71 27.14
CA LYS A 4 6.64 -14.93 27.71
C LYS A 4 6.67 -16.07 26.67
N LYS A 5 7.02 -15.79 25.43
CA LYS A 5 7.22 -16.85 24.41
C LYS A 5 8.53 -17.62 24.66
N PRO A 6 8.62 -18.86 24.20
CA PRO A 6 7.56 -19.73 23.67
C PRO A 6 6.73 -20.35 24.81
N ASP A 7 5.74 -21.15 24.56
CA ASP A 7 5.06 -22.05 25.51
C ASP A 7 4.42 -21.40 26.75
N ALA A 8 3.98 -20.13 26.67
CA ALA A 8 3.31 -19.47 27.76
C ALA A 8 2.00 -18.80 27.34
N VAL A 9 1.00 -18.91 28.20
CA VAL A 9 -0.24 -18.11 28.13
C VAL A 9 -0.07 -16.92 29.05
N THR A 10 -0.17 -15.70 28.49
CA THR A 10 -0.12 -14.48 29.28
C THR A 10 -1.53 -13.92 29.42
N VAL A 11 -2.01 -13.82 30.65
CA VAL A 11 -3.30 -13.21 30.98
C VAL A 11 -3.07 -11.79 31.45
N PHE A 12 -3.75 -10.83 30.80
CA PHE A 12 -3.81 -9.45 31.20
C PHE A 12 -5.22 -9.14 31.72
N GLU A 13 -5.32 -8.87 33.01
CA GLU A 13 -6.55 -8.41 33.64
C GLU A 13 -6.62 -6.90 33.61
N LYS A 14 -7.82 -6.36 33.55
CA LYS A 14 -8.06 -4.91 33.41
C LYS A 14 -7.46 -4.12 34.57
N GLU A 15 -7.42 -4.70 35.74
CA GLU A 15 -6.92 -4.11 36.97
C GLU A 15 -5.38 -4.09 37.04
N THR A 16 -4.73 -5.11 36.53
CA THR A 16 -3.27 -5.33 36.68
C THR A 16 -2.45 -5.11 35.41
N PHE A 17 -3.10 -4.83 34.28
CA PHE A 17 -2.36 -4.73 33.01
C PHE A 17 -1.30 -3.63 33.04
N ARG A 18 -1.57 -2.51 33.72
CA ARG A 18 -0.61 -1.37 33.82
C ARG A 18 0.69 -1.77 34.45
N GLU A 19 0.65 -2.50 35.56
CA GLU A 19 1.83 -2.96 36.27
C GLU A 19 2.68 -3.91 35.39
N LYS A 20 2.01 -4.70 34.53
CA LYS A 20 2.67 -5.69 33.67
C LYS A 20 3.24 -5.06 32.40
N ILE A 21 2.60 -4.05 31.81
CA ILE A 21 2.97 -3.58 30.47
C ILE A 21 3.57 -2.17 30.43
N TRP A 22 3.25 -1.29 31.39
CA TRP A 22 3.72 0.09 31.32
C TRP A 22 5.24 0.24 31.42
N GLY A 23 5.92 -0.70 32.06
CA GLY A 23 7.39 -0.74 32.11
C GLY A 23 8.05 -1.25 30.83
N LEU A 24 7.30 -1.82 29.89
CA LEU A 24 7.83 -2.33 28.63
C LEU A 24 8.16 -1.19 27.67
N PRO A 25 9.14 -1.42 26.75
CA PRO A 25 9.45 -0.45 25.70
C PRO A 25 8.21 -0.10 24.86
N ALA A 26 8.06 1.16 24.48
CA ALA A 26 6.96 1.59 23.60
C ALA A 26 6.95 0.84 22.26
N SER A 27 8.10 0.36 21.79
CA SER A 27 8.25 -0.47 20.58
C SER A 27 7.53 -1.82 20.65
N ASP A 28 7.22 -2.31 21.84
CA ASP A 28 6.54 -3.60 22.03
C ASP A 28 5.02 -3.47 21.88
N LEU A 29 4.51 -2.24 21.82
CA LEU A 29 3.11 -1.98 21.54
C LEU A 29 2.83 -2.19 20.05
N LEU A 30 1.81 -2.99 19.75
CA LEU A 30 1.39 -3.24 18.36
C LEU A 30 1.09 -1.93 17.63
N GLY A 31 1.71 -1.74 16.47
CA GLY A 31 1.60 -0.52 15.69
C GLY A 31 2.74 0.48 15.89
N VAL A 32 3.64 0.25 16.86
CA VAL A 32 4.84 1.04 17.07
C VAL A 32 6.02 0.41 16.32
N GLY A 33 6.23 0.84 15.07
CA GLY A 33 7.38 0.43 14.27
C GLY A 33 8.60 1.35 14.48
N ARG A 34 9.72 1.04 13.81
CA ARG A 34 11.00 1.78 13.93
C ARG A 34 10.86 3.31 13.76
N ALA A 35 10.05 3.76 12.81
CA ALA A 35 9.83 5.18 12.58
C ALA A 35 9.11 5.85 13.76
N THR A 36 8.03 5.22 14.25
CA THR A 36 7.28 5.71 15.41
C THR A 36 8.14 5.72 16.67
N THR A 37 8.92 4.66 16.91
CA THR A 37 9.86 4.58 18.04
C THR A 37 10.85 5.74 17.99
N ARG A 38 11.40 6.06 16.82
CA ARG A 38 12.32 7.19 16.67
C ARG A 38 11.65 8.52 17.03
N VAL A 39 10.42 8.75 16.56
CA VAL A 39 9.67 9.96 16.90
C VAL A 39 9.41 10.04 18.39
N LEU A 40 8.92 8.97 19.03
CA LEU A 40 8.66 8.92 20.47
C LEU A 40 9.92 9.18 21.30
N ASN A 41 11.03 8.57 20.93
CA ASN A 41 12.31 8.75 21.62
C ASN A 41 12.81 10.20 21.57
N ASN A 42 12.56 10.95 20.50
CA ASN A 42 12.91 12.37 20.41
C ASN A 42 12.20 13.22 21.47
N TYR A 43 11.08 12.72 22.00
CA TYR A 43 10.30 13.37 23.07
C TYR A 43 10.41 12.64 24.40
N CYS A 44 11.44 11.81 24.58
CA CYS A 44 11.70 11.03 25.80
C CYS A 44 10.58 10.05 26.17
N ILE A 45 9.70 9.68 25.26
CA ILE A 45 8.66 8.66 25.44
C ILE A 45 9.28 7.31 25.06
N ARG A 46 9.70 6.55 26.06
CA ARG A 46 10.45 5.30 25.84
C ARG A 46 9.65 4.05 26.18
N THR A 47 8.72 4.16 27.13
CA THR A 47 7.90 3.05 27.62
C THR A 47 6.43 3.22 27.21
N ILE A 48 5.68 2.12 27.32
CA ILE A 48 4.22 2.14 27.13
C ILE A 48 3.57 3.05 28.17
N GLY A 49 4.09 3.07 29.39
CA GLY A 49 3.63 3.96 30.47
C GLY A 49 3.89 5.44 30.16
N ASP A 50 5.06 5.78 29.60
CA ASP A 50 5.34 7.17 29.18
C ASP A 50 4.32 7.61 28.12
N LEU A 51 4.02 6.74 27.14
CA LEU A 51 3.04 7.01 26.12
C LEU A 51 1.63 7.18 26.73
N ALA A 52 1.24 6.30 27.64
CA ALA A 52 -0.07 6.33 28.30
C ALA A 52 -0.30 7.60 29.11
N ASN A 53 0.75 8.11 29.78
CA ASN A 53 0.73 9.31 30.60
C ASN A 53 0.98 10.61 29.83
N SER A 54 1.33 10.51 28.53
CA SER A 54 1.52 11.68 27.70
C SER A 54 0.20 12.39 27.40
N ASP A 55 0.30 13.69 27.15
CA ASP A 55 -0.88 14.49 26.76
C ASP A 55 -1.45 14.01 25.42
N TYR A 56 -2.76 13.85 25.37
CA TYR A 56 -3.49 13.34 24.21
C TYR A 56 -3.29 14.22 22.97
N ASP A 57 -3.42 15.54 23.11
CA ASP A 57 -3.32 16.47 21.99
C ASP A 57 -1.88 16.58 21.50
N PHE A 58 -0.92 16.45 22.40
CA PHE A 58 0.48 16.34 22.05
C PHE A 58 0.77 15.11 21.19
N ILE A 59 0.31 13.92 21.60
CA ILE A 59 0.49 12.67 20.82
C ILE A 59 -0.21 12.76 19.47
N LYS A 60 -1.41 13.32 19.42
CA LYS A 60 -2.15 13.55 18.18
C LYS A 60 -1.38 14.48 17.22
N ARG A 61 -0.71 15.49 17.73
CA ARG A 61 0.08 16.45 16.94
C ARG A 61 1.30 15.81 16.31
N ILE A 62 2.05 14.96 17.04
CA ILE A 62 3.30 14.37 16.57
C ILE A 62 3.11 13.10 15.73
N LEU A 63 2.06 12.31 15.97
CA LEU A 63 1.81 11.02 15.32
C LEU A 63 0.48 10.94 14.57
N GLY A 64 -0.34 11.98 14.59
CA GLY A 64 -1.65 12.01 13.93
C GLY A 64 -2.63 10.99 14.49
N LYS A 65 -3.51 10.48 13.62
CA LYS A 65 -4.54 9.48 14.00
C LYS A 65 -3.95 8.20 14.59
N ASN A 66 -2.82 7.75 14.08
CA ASN A 66 -2.15 6.55 14.60
C ASN A 66 -1.68 6.76 16.04
N GLY A 67 -1.16 7.94 16.37
CA GLY A 67 -0.77 8.29 17.72
C GLY A 67 -1.93 8.20 18.71
N VAL A 68 -3.11 8.70 18.31
CA VAL A 68 -4.34 8.59 19.13
C VAL A 68 -4.67 7.13 19.41
N SER A 69 -4.64 6.26 18.40
CA SER A 69 -4.91 4.83 18.58
C SER A 69 -3.88 4.19 19.52
N LEU A 70 -2.59 4.51 19.36
CA LEU A 70 -1.53 3.99 20.23
C LEU A 70 -1.69 4.46 21.67
N TRP A 71 -2.07 5.72 21.89
CA TRP A 71 -2.35 6.25 23.21
C TRP A 71 -3.54 5.54 23.88
N LEU A 72 -4.61 5.29 23.13
CA LEU A 72 -5.75 4.52 23.59
C LEU A 72 -5.36 3.09 23.97
N TYR A 73 -4.56 2.40 23.14
CA TYR A 73 -4.07 1.05 23.42
C TYR A 73 -3.19 1.01 24.67
N ALA A 74 -2.27 1.96 24.83
CA ALA A 74 -1.43 2.08 26.03
C ALA A 74 -2.25 2.27 27.30
N ASN A 75 -3.42 2.88 27.19
CA ASN A 75 -4.38 3.06 28.28
C ASN A 75 -5.41 1.90 28.43
N GLY A 76 -5.25 0.81 27.66
CA GLY A 76 -6.15 -0.34 27.69
C GLY A 76 -7.55 -0.06 27.13
N ARG A 77 -7.68 0.97 26.28
CA ARG A 77 -8.95 1.39 25.66
C ARG A 77 -9.02 0.96 24.20
N ASP A 78 -8.82 -0.32 23.94
CA ASP A 78 -9.01 -0.89 22.61
C ASP A 78 -10.48 -1.33 22.44
N ASN A 79 -11.17 -0.69 21.50
CA ASN A 79 -12.53 -1.02 21.11
C ASN A 79 -12.60 -1.82 19.80
N SER A 80 -11.48 -2.38 19.36
CA SER A 80 -11.42 -3.18 18.15
C SER A 80 -12.28 -4.43 18.28
N THR A 81 -13.22 -4.60 17.36
CA THR A 81 -14.06 -5.79 17.31
C THR A 81 -13.41 -6.88 16.49
N VAL A 82 -13.56 -8.13 16.90
CA VAL A 82 -13.21 -9.28 16.08
C VAL A 82 -14.20 -9.35 14.92
N LYS A 83 -13.67 -9.30 13.69
CA LYS A 83 -14.50 -9.38 12.50
C LYS A 83 -15.09 -10.76 12.33
N ASP A 84 -16.30 -10.82 11.76
CA ASP A 84 -16.92 -12.07 11.36
C ASP A 84 -15.98 -12.87 10.43
N ILE A 85 -15.98 -14.20 10.55
CA ILE A 85 -15.17 -15.10 9.72
C ILE A 85 -15.47 -14.96 8.23
N LYS A 86 -16.66 -14.54 7.88
CA LYS A 86 -17.09 -14.27 6.49
C LYS A 86 -16.75 -12.88 6.00
N PHE A 87 -16.17 -12.03 6.85
CA PHE A 87 -15.81 -10.67 6.44
C PHE A 87 -14.67 -10.68 5.43
N VAL A 88 -14.97 -10.26 4.20
CA VAL A 88 -13.99 -10.05 3.14
C VAL A 88 -13.62 -8.56 3.09
N SER A 89 -12.35 -8.26 3.30
CA SER A 89 -11.87 -6.86 3.18
C SER A 89 -12.01 -6.37 1.74
N PRO A 90 -12.56 -5.18 1.50
CA PRO A 90 -12.64 -4.64 0.15
C PRO A 90 -11.25 -4.44 -0.43
N VAL A 91 -11.07 -4.81 -1.70
CA VAL A 91 -9.82 -4.61 -2.43
C VAL A 91 -9.64 -3.11 -2.67
N LYS A 92 -8.59 -2.52 -2.10
CA LYS A 92 -8.28 -1.08 -2.19
C LYS A 92 -7.29 -0.74 -3.29
N SER A 93 -6.40 -1.67 -3.62
CA SER A 93 -5.41 -1.54 -4.69
C SER A 93 -5.04 -2.91 -5.21
N ILE A 94 -4.58 -2.98 -6.45
CA ILE A 94 -4.05 -4.19 -7.07
C ILE A 94 -2.67 -3.85 -7.62
N GLY A 95 -1.65 -4.54 -7.15
CA GLY A 95 -0.27 -4.30 -7.56
C GLY A 95 0.46 -5.58 -7.94
N HIS A 96 1.52 -5.38 -8.72
CA HIS A 96 2.49 -6.38 -9.07
C HIS A 96 3.87 -5.73 -9.13
N GLY A 97 4.88 -6.40 -8.59
CA GLY A 97 6.26 -5.91 -8.60
C GLY A 97 7.26 -7.03 -8.75
N ILE A 98 8.44 -6.68 -9.22
CA ILE A 98 9.56 -7.59 -9.40
C ILE A 98 10.86 -6.96 -8.92
N THR A 99 11.73 -7.78 -8.35
CA THR A 99 13.15 -7.49 -8.23
C THR A 99 13.83 -8.20 -9.38
N THR A 100 14.46 -7.44 -10.26
CA THR A 100 15.08 -7.97 -11.49
C THR A 100 16.37 -8.73 -11.18
N VAL A 101 16.67 -9.73 -11.99
CA VAL A 101 17.92 -10.51 -11.86
C VAL A 101 19.13 -9.64 -12.18
N VAL A 102 18.99 -8.80 -13.21
CA VAL A 102 19.99 -7.80 -13.62
C VAL A 102 19.34 -6.43 -13.46
N ASP A 103 20.10 -5.46 -12.97
CA ASP A 103 19.60 -4.10 -12.77
C ASP A 103 19.25 -3.46 -14.13
N LEU A 104 18.10 -2.77 -14.17
CA LEU A 104 17.63 -2.10 -15.38
C LEU A 104 18.41 -0.79 -15.58
N SER A 105 18.95 -0.60 -16.78
CA SER A 105 19.87 0.50 -17.10
C SER A 105 19.31 1.50 -18.11
N ASN A 106 18.18 1.22 -18.75
CA ASN A 106 17.57 2.07 -19.74
C ASN A 106 16.03 2.01 -19.74
N GLU A 107 15.42 2.97 -20.42
CA GLU A 107 13.95 3.11 -20.50
C GLU A 107 13.28 1.92 -21.20
N GLU A 108 13.92 1.31 -22.18
CA GLU A 108 13.34 0.21 -22.93
C GLU A 108 13.18 -1.04 -22.06
N GLU A 109 14.18 -1.35 -21.23
CA GLU A 109 14.12 -2.44 -20.26
C GLU A 109 12.97 -2.21 -19.24
N VAL A 110 12.85 -0.99 -18.72
CA VAL A 110 11.77 -0.61 -17.81
C VAL A 110 10.41 -0.75 -18.49
N TRP A 111 10.28 -0.31 -19.73
CA TRP A 111 9.04 -0.42 -20.49
C TRP A 111 8.59 -1.87 -20.66
N ARG A 112 9.51 -2.78 -21.02
CA ARG A 112 9.23 -4.22 -21.13
C ARG A 112 8.72 -4.81 -19.83
N VAL A 113 9.39 -4.48 -18.70
CA VAL A 113 8.96 -4.92 -17.37
C VAL A 113 7.59 -4.35 -17.01
N PHE A 114 7.32 -3.09 -17.33
CA PHE A 114 6.02 -2.48 -17.06
C PHE A 114 4.89 -3.16 -17.83
N LEU A 115 5.11 -3.47 -19.10
CA LEU A 115 4.15 -4.22 -19.91
C LEU A 115 3.83 -5.58 -19.30
N GLU A 116 4.83 -6.29 -18.81
CA GLU A 116 4.66 -7.60 -18.18
C GLU A 116 3.87 -7.50 -16.87
N LEU A 117 4.29 -6.60 -15.96
CA LEU A 117 3.64 -6.42 -14.67
C LEU A 117 2.17 -6.03 -14.80
N THR A 118 1.86 -5.14 -15.75
CA THR A 118 0.49 -4.67 -15.95
C THR A 118 -0.45 -5.72 -16.51
N GLN A 119 0.05 -6.76 -17.21
CA GLN A 119 -0.78 -7.89 -17.63
C GLN A 119 -1.42 -8.58 -16.41
N GLY A 120 -0.61 -8.89 -15.40
CA GLY A 120 -1.11 -9.48 -14.15
C GLY A 120 -2.05 -8.57 -13.38
N ILE A 121 -1.84 -7.24 -13.45
CA ILE A 121 -2.73 -6.27 -12.81
C ILE A 121 -4.07 -6.22 -13.53
N GLY A 122 -4.10 -6.12 -14.86
CA GLY A 122 -5.32 -6.10 -15.67
C GLY A 122 -6.15 -7.37 -15.48
N HIS A 123 -5.50 -8.55 -15.46
CA HIS A 123 -6.17 -9.81 -15.12
C HIS A 123 -6.88 -9.74 -13.75
N LYS A 124 -6.15 -9.34 -12.69
CA LYS A 124 -6.73 -9.23 -11.34
C LYS A 124 -7.85 -8.19 -11.25
N LEU A 125 -7.75 -7.07 -12.00
CA LEU A 125 -8.82 -6.07 -12.07
C LEU A 125 -10.09 -6.69 -12.63
N ARG A 126 -10.00 -7.47 -13.71
CA ARG A 126 -11.14 -8.16 -14.32
C ARG A 126 -11.74 -9.23 -13.39
N VAL A 127 -10.91 -10.05 -12.76
CA VAL A 127 -11.36 -11.07 -11.79
C VAL A 127 -12.13 -10.43 -10.64
N HIS A 128 -11.68 -9.26 -10.16
CA HIS A 128 -12.35 -8.54 -9.06
C HIS A 128 -13.45 -7.58 -9.55
N GLN A 129 -13.75 -7.54 -10.85
CA GLN A 129 -14.72 -6.62 -11.46
C GLN A 129 -14.45 -5.16 -11.04
N LYS A 130 -13.18 -4.74 -11.10
CA LYS A 130 -12.74 -3.40 -10.73
C LYS A 130 -12.07 -2.70 -11.90
N VAL A 131 -12.21 -1.37 -11.91
CA VAL A 131 -11.49 -0.46 -12.80
C VAL A 131 -10.65 0.50 -11.96
N ALA A 132 -9.52 0.96 -12.49
CA ALA A 132 -8.61 1.86 -11.80
C ALA A 132 -8.73 3.29 -12.35
N LYS A 133 -8.73 4.29 -11.45
CA LYS A 133 -8.70 5.71 -11.80
C LYS A 133 -7.32 6.33 -11.61
N ALA A 134 -6.38 5.60 -11.00
CA ALA A 134 -5.03 6.08 -10.82
C ALA A 134 -4.02 4.91 -10.81
N VAL A 135 -2.77 5.22 -11.12
CA VAL A 135 -1.65 4.30 -11.07
C VAL A 135 -0.56 4.87 -10.17
N ALA A 136 0.04 4.02 -9.36
CA ALA A 136 1.24 4.31 -8.59
C ALA A 136 2.38 3.43 -9.06
N ILE A 137 3.58 3.98 -9.05
CA ILE A 137 4.83 3.25 -9.31
C ILE A 137 5.75 3.38 -8.09
N TYR A 138 6.40 2.30 -7.76
CA TYR A 138 7.47 2.25 -6.77
C TYR A 138 8.74 1.78 -7.47
N VAL A 139 9.80 2.53 -7.32
CA VAL A 139 11.11 2.25 -7.94
C VAL A 139 12.15 2.21 -6.84
N ARG A 140 12.97 1.16 -6.82
CA ARG A 140 14.13 1.03 -5.95
C ARG A 140 15.36 0.85 -6.82
N ASP A 141 16.37 1.66 -6.58
CA ASP A 141 17.66 1.55 -7.25
C ASP A 141 18.58 0.48 -6.62
N ASN A 142 19.75 0.29 -7.19
CA ASN A 142 20.74 -0.69 -6.73
C ASN A 142 21.42 -0.28 -5.41
N THR A 143 21.30 0.98 -4.97
CA THR A 143 21.73 1.43 -3.64
C THR A 143 20.65 1.20 -2.57
N LEU A 144 19.53 0.58 -2.94
CA LEU A 144 18.33 0.34 -2.13
C LEU A 144 17.55 1.60 -1.77
N PHE A 145 17.90 2.75 -2.33
CA PHE A 145 17.08 3.94 -2.20
C PHE A 145 15.81 3.79 -3.03
N SER A 146 14.68 4.19 -2.49
CA SER A 146 13.40 3.97 -3.13
C SER A 146 12.51 5.20 -3.11
N LYS A 147 11.74 5.36 -4.17
CA LYS A 147 10.72 6.42 -4.31
C LYS A 147 9.42 5.83 -4.84
N GLN A 148 8.33 6.48 -4.46
CA GLN A 148 7.00 6.18 -4.96
C GLN A 148 6.37 7.44 -5.55
N TRP A 149 5.70 7.30 -6.67
CA TRP A 149 4.93 8.35 -7.31
C TRP A 149 3.60 7.80 -7.77
N GLN A 150 2.62 8.67 -7.93
CA GLN A 150 1.30 8.31 -8.43
C GLN A 150 0.77 9.38 -9.39
N THR A 151 -0.11 8.97 -10.30
CA THR A 151 -0.82 9.85 -11.21
C THR A 151 -2.25 9.37 -11.44
N GLN A 152 -3.14 10.30 -11.72
CA GLN A 152 -4.50 9.95 -12.13
C GLN A 152 -4.51 9.52 -13.61
N ILE A 153 -5.43 8.64 -13.94
CA ILE A 153 -5.74 8.18 -15.29
C ILE A 153 -6.98 8.97 -15.74
N GLN A 154 -6.95 9.48 -16.97
CA GLN A 154 -8.03 10.32 -17.49
C GLN A 154 -9.37 9.57 -17.50
N MET A 155 -9.39 8.34 -17.99
CA MET A 155 -10.55 7.45 -17.95
C MET A 155 -10.25 6.24 -17.07
N VAL A 156 -11.25 5.77 -16.31
CA VAL A 156 -11.09 4.52 -15.57
C VAL A 156 -10.80 3.38 -16.53
N THR A 157 -9.95 2.45 -16.13
CA THR A 157 -9.52 1.36 -17.02
C THR A 157 -9.15 0.10 -16.26
N GLN A 158 -9.23 -1.03 -16.94
CA GLN A 158 -8.62 -2.30 -16.58
C GLN A 158 -7.60 -2.76 -17.65
N SER A 159 -7.36 -1.93 -18.68
CA SER A 159 -6.42 -2.24 -19.76
C SER A 159 -4.97 -2.24 -19.26
N PRO A 160 -4.23 -3.36 -19.41
CA PRO A 160 -2.82 -3.43 -19.10
C PRO A 160 -1.99 -2.39 -19.83
N LEU A 161 -2.29 -2.19 -21.14
CA LEU A 161 -1.53 -1.25 -21.96
C LEU A 161 -1.69 0.19 -21.48
N VAL A 162 -2.91 0.61 -21.16
CA VAL A 162 -3.19 1.96 -20.65
C VAL A 162 -2.48 2.17 -19.31
N LEU A 163 -2.56 1.20 -18.39
CA LEU A 163 -1.85 1.25 -17.11
C LEU A 163 -0.35 1.38 -17.30
N ALA A 164 0.25 0.57 -18.22
CA ALA A 164 1.67 0.64 -18.54
C ALA A 164 2.07 2.02 -19.08
N GLN A 165 1.27 2.59 -20.00
CA GLN A 165 1.55 3.90 -20.60
C GLN A 165 1.58 5.01 -19.55
N TYR A 166 0.57 5.09 -18.67
CA TYR A 166 0.54 6.09 -17.61
C TYR A 166 1.67 5.89 -16.59
N ALA A 167 1.95 4.64 -16.21
CA ALA A 167 3.07 4.30 -15.34
C ALA A 167 4.42 4.73 -15.95
N PHE A 168 4.62 4.46 -17.24
CA PHE A 168 5.86 4.78 -17.93
C PHE A 168 6.05 6.29 -18.17
N GLN A 169 4.98 7.02 -18.52
CA GLN A 169 5.04 8.48 -18.61
C GLN A 169 5.40 9.11 -17.25
N LEU A 170 4.79 8.59 -16.17
CA LEU A 170 5.11 9.03 -14.82
C LEU A 170 6.56 8.73 -14.46
N PHE A 171 7.05 7.54 -14.79
CA PHE A 171 8.43 7.12 -14.60
C PHE A 171 9.40 8.06 -15.32
N LYS A 172 9.25 8.29 -16.62
CA LYS A 172 10.11 9.19 -17.40
C LYS A 172 10.14 10.62 -16.86
N LYS A 173 9.01 11.10 -16.34
CA LYS A 173 8.93 12.44 -15.73
C LYS A 173 9.66 12.55 -14.39
N ARG A 174 9.83 11.46 -13.66
CA ARG A 174 10.23 11.47 -12.24
C ARG A 174 11.56 10.82 -11.93
N TYR A 175 12.00 9.85 -12.75
CA TYR A 175 13.24 9.13 -12.52
C TYR A 175 14.39 9.78 -13.29
N ASP A 176 15.46 10.08 -12.58
CA ASP A 176 16.60 10.88 -13.08
C ASP A 176 17.82 10.03 -13.52
N TRP A 177 17.68 8.70 -13.50
CA TRP A 177 18.72 7.73 -13.91
C TRP A 177 20.08 7.90 -13.21
N ARG A 178 20.10 8.41 -11.98
CA ARG A 178 21.35 8.49 -11.21
C ARG A 178 21.95 7.13 -10.93
N ASN A 179 21.10 6.12 -10.75
CA ASN A 179 21.49 4.75 -10.48
C ASN A 179 20.65 3.79 -11.32
N PRO A 180 21.16 2.58 -11.68
CA PRO A 180 20.36 1.51 -12.24
C PRO A 180 19.24 1.05 -11.28
N ILE A 181 18.16 0.50 -11.84
CA ILE A 181 16.97 0.11 -11.08
C ILE A 181 17.06 -1.36 -10.71
N ARG A 182 16.93 -1.66 -9.42
CA ARG A 182 16.94 -3.00 -8.84
C ARG A 182 15.56 -3.64 -8.80
N SER A 183 14.53 -2.85 -8.47
CA SER A 183 13.15 -3.35 -8.44
C SER A 183 12.13 -2.29 -8.78
N VAL A 184 11.03 -2.74 -9.37
CA VAL A 184 9.89 -1.91 -9.71
C VAL A 184 8.59 -2.57 -9.28
N THR A 185 7.62 -1.76 -8.89
CA THR A 185 6.25 -2.19 -8.59
C THR A 185 5.28 -1.21 -9.24
N ILE A 186 4.24 -1.72 -9.84
CA ILE A 186 3.10 -0.94 -10.33
C ILE A 186 1.87 -1.31 -9.51
N GLN A 187 1.06 -0.32 -9.18
CA GLN A 187 -0.19 -0.50 -8.45
C GLN A 187 -1.31 0.27 -9.15
N ALA A 188 -2.38 -0.41 -9.47
CA ALA A 188 -3.67 0.19 -9.78
C ALA A 188 -4.32 0.61 -8.46
N ILE A 189 -4.63 1.87 -8.33
CA ILE A 189 -5.20 2.49 -7.12
C ILE A 189 -6.47 3.29 -7.46
N ASN A 190 -7.21 3.72 -6.45
CA ASN A 190 -8.52 4.35 -6.63
C ASN A 190 -9.44 3.46 -7.45
N LEU A 191 -9.69 2.25 -6.91
CA LEU A 191 -10.48 1.22 -7.58
C LEU A 191 -11.96 1.48 -7.40
N PHE A 192 -12.71 1.37 -8.50
CA PHE A 192 -14.16 1.45 -8.54
C PHE A 192 -14.76 0.13 -9.07
N PRO A 193 -16.04 -0.18 -8.77
CA PRO A 193 -16.76 -1.24 -9.45
C PRO A 193 -16.81 -0.98 -10.96
N GLN A 194 -16.75 -2.03 -11.78
CA GLN A 194 -16.76 -1.92 -13.25
C GLN A 194 -18.09 -1.36 -13.79
N ASP A 195 -19.18 -1.66 -13.09
CA ASP A 195 -20.55 -1.24 -13.41
C ASP A 195 -20.92 0.15 -12.87
N MET A 196 -19.97 0.85 -12.21
CA MET A 196 -20.22 2.18 -11.68
C MET A 196 -20.47 3.20 -12.80
N PRO A 197 -21.55 4.01 -12.74
CA PRO A 197 -21.75 5.10 -13.68
C PRO A 197 -20.53 6.03 -13.75
N GLN A 198 -20.06 6.31 -14.95
CA GLN A 198 -18.92 7.18 -15.16
C GLN A 198 -19.39 8.51 -15.77
N GLN A 199 -18.80 9.59 -15.29
CA GLN A 199 -19.00 10.88 -15.92
C GLN A 199 -18.29 10.87 -17.28
N ILE A 200 -19.04 11.16 -18.33
CA ILE A 200 -18.53 11.27 -19.69
C ILE A 200 -17.70 12.56 -19.80
N ASP A 201 -16.46 12.43 -20.24
CA ASP A 201 -15.59 13.54 -20.58
C ASP A 201 -15.59 13.69 -22.11
N LEU A 202 -16.02 14.84 -22.62
CA LEU A 202 -16.13 15.12 -24.06
C LEU A 202 -14.78 15.06 -24.80
N PHE A 203 -13.68 15.11 -24.09
CA PHE A 203 -12.32 15.07 -24.68
C PHE A 203 -11.71 13.66 -24.68
N CYS A 204 -12.45 12.65 -24.25
CA CYS A 204 -11.99 11.27 -24.21
C CYS A 204 -12.54 10.45 -25.38
N ASP A 205 -11.66 9.68 -26.00
CA ASP A 205 -12.03 8.73 -27.08
C ASP A 205 -12.53 7.41 -26.48
N TYR A 206 -13.82 7.36 -26.20
CA TYR A 206 -14.49 6.18 -25.63
C TYR A 206 -14.51 4.98 -26.58
N GLU A 207 -14.64 5.20 -27.88
CA GLU A 207 -14.64 4.12 -28.86
C GLU A 207 -13.31 3.39 -28.90
N ARG A 208 -12.21 4.14 -28.83
CA ARG A 208 -10.86 3.59 -28.77
C ARG A 208 -10.63 2.82 -27.49
N ALA A 209 -11.08 3.36 -26.35
CA ALA A 209 -10.98 2.70 -25.07
C ALA A 209 -11.74 1.37 -25.02
N GLU A 210 -12.98 1.33 -25.54
CA GLU A 210 -13.78 0.12 -25.60
C GLU A 210 -13.17 -0.94 -26.54
N LYS A 211 -12.66 -0.52 -27.70
CA LYS A 211 -11.92 -1.42 -28.62
C LYS A 211 -10.71 -2.03 -27.94
N GLN A 212 -9.94 -1.21 -27.21
CA GLN A 212 -8.76 -1.69 -26.46
C GLN A 212 -9.13 -2.71 -25.39
N GLU A 213 -10.21 -2.47 -24.63
CA GLU A 213 -10.66 -3.42 -23.60
C GLU A 213 -11.14 -4.75 -24.19
N LYS A 214 -11.83 -4.71 -25.33
CA LYS A 214 -12.23 -5.93 -26.07
C LYS A 214 -11.00 -6.71 -26.53
N LEU A 215 -10.00 -6.02 -27.08
CA LEU A 215 -8.74 -6.62 -27.50
C LEU A 215 -8.01 -7.28 -26.34
N ASP A 216 -7.86 -6.55 -25.22
CA ASP A 216 -7.20 -7.06 -24.01
C ASP A 216 -7.90 -8.33 -23.48
N GLY A 217 -9.24 -8.37 -23.49
CA GLY A 217 -10.01 -9.54 -23.12
C GLY A 217 -9.80 -10.74 -24.06
N CYS A 218 -9.65 -10.50 -25.36
CA CYS A 218 -9.31 -11.55 -26.33
C CYS A 218 -7.90 -12.11 -26.11
N VAL A 219 -6.92 -11.24 -25.92
CA VAL A 219 -5.53 -11.64 -25.65
C VAL A 219 -5.44 -12.47 -24.38
N GLU A 220 -6.17 -12.09 -23.33
CA GLU A 220 -6.20 -12.85 -22.09
C GLU A 220 -6.76 -14.26 -22.26
N LYS A 221 -7.88 -14.39 -22.98
CA LYS A 221 -8.48 -15.70 -23.28
C LYS A 221 -7.55 -16.62 -24.06
N LEU A 222 -6.74 -16.05 -24.97
CA LEU A 222 -5.74 -16.81 -25.75
C LEU A 222 -4.57 -17.29 -24.87
N ARG A 223 -4.16 -16.49 -23.87
CA ARG A 223 -3.06 -16.86 -22.94
C ARG A 223 -3.46 -17.91 -21.92
N GLN A 224 -4.75 -18.08 -21.66
CA GLN A 224 -5.27 -19.09 -20.71
C GLN A 224 -5.48 -20.47 -21.35
N ARG A 225 -5.32 -20.59 -22.68
CA ARG A 225 -5.34 -21.86 -23.43
C ARG A 225 -3.97 -22.50 -23.50
#